data_bacefea272398abc11f12bccd3c798d6
#
_entry.id   bacefea272398abc11f12bccd3c798d6
#
_cell.length_a   1.000
_cell.length_b   1.000
_cell.length_c   1.000
_cell.angle_alpha   90.00
_cell.angle_beta   90.00
_cell.angle_gamma   90.00
#
_symmetry.space_group_name_H-M   'P 1'
#
loop_
_entity.id
_entity.type
_entity.pdbx_description
1 polymer ?
#
loop_
_entity_poly.entity_id
_entity_poly.type
_entity_poly.pdbx_seq_one_letter_code
_entity_poly.pdbx_strand_id
1 'polypeptide(L)'
;MKLFRSTLAIAAASAIAFGATVTTPANAATVTAEQAAGDAALGTVKNWNANPAPKAISTGETAEWVNEVDGNKVQAYWVTSPSMGRNIPVAVIPARNEAGQPVQNAPTIYLLNGAGGAEQNNDWLTYADTQKFFADKGVNVVIPMEGAFSYYTDWLNTPKAQYFRGPQKWETFLTKELPGPIEKQLGADSRRAIVGFSMSGTSALVLPTKIPGFYDAAASFSGCAATSTWAPYNFARLTVNRGAGAAGA
;
A
#
# COMPACT_ATOMS: atom_id res chain seq x y z
N MET A 1 17.22 22.00 -60.17
CA MET A 1 16.27 21.92 -59.09
C MET A 1 15.56 20.57 -59.18
N LYS A 2 16.08 19.56 -58.50
CA LYS A 2 15.57 18.17 -58.56
C LYS A 2 15.02 17.83 -57.15
N LEU A 3 13.71 17.56 -57.10
CA LEU A 3 13.01 17.04 -55.94
C LEU A 3 13.38 15.57 -55.72
N PHE A 4 13.91 15.26 -54.51
CA PHE A 4 14.03 13.88 -54.04
C PHE A 4 12.75 13.50 -53.29
N ARG A 5 12.02 12.52 -53.84
CA ARG A 5 10.93 11.83 -53.16
C ARG A 5 11.55 10.62 -52.44
N SER A 6 11.51 10.62 -51.10
CA SER A 6 11.86 9.46 -50.31
C SER A 6 10.63 8.58 -50.10
N THR A 7 10.66 7.39 -50.69
CA THR A 7 9.67 6.32 -50.46
C THR A 7 9.98 5.64 -49.12
N LEU A 8 9.02 5.67 -48.20
CA LEU A 8 9.05 4.95 -46.97
C LEU A 8 8.64 3.50 -47.22
N ALA A 9 9.54 2.54 -47.06
CA ALA A 9 9.25 1.12 -47.11
C ALA A 9 8.66 0.66 -45.75
N ILE A 10 7.42 0.21 -45.78
CA ILE A 10 6.76 -0.43 -44.63
C ILE A 10 7.19 -1.89 -44.63
N ALA A 11 8.01 -2.28 -43.67
CA ALA A 11 8.34 -3.68 -43.40
C ALA A 11 7.17 -4.34 -42.64
N ALA A 12 6.49 -5.26 -43.29
CA ALA A 12 5.50 -6.12 -42.67
C ALA A 12 6.21 -7.13 -41.76
N ALA A 13 6.02 -7.01 -40.46
CA ALA A 13 6.46 -8.02 -39.51
C ALA A 13 5.46 -9.17 -39.45
N SER A 14 5.92 -10.34 -39.91
CA SER A 14 5.16 -11.58 -39.84
C SER A 14 5.01 -12.03 -38.40
N ALA A 15 3.79 -12.04 -37.88
CA ALA A 15 3.47 -12.61 -36.57
C ALA A 15 3.57 -14.14 -36.65
N ILE A 16 4.59 -14.72 -36.04
CA ILE A 16 4.66 -16.15 -35.78
C ILE A 16 3.75 -16.43 -34.59
N ALA A 17 2.58 -17.01 -34.84
CA ALA A 17 1.71 -17.51 -33.79
C ALA A 17 2.33 -18.78 -33.18
N PHE A 18 3.01 -18.66 -32.07
CA PHE A 18 3.28 -19.79 -31.21
C PHE A 18 1.97 -20.15 -30.47
N GLY A 19 1.34 -21.22 -30.90
CA GLY A 19 0.24 -21.86 -30.20
C GLY A 19 0.74 -22.48 -28.88
N ALA A 20 0.91 -21.66 -27.84
CA ALA A 20 1.02 -22.15 -26.51
C ALA A 20 -0.39 -22.50 -26.03
N THR A 21 -0.72 -23.78 -26.00
CA THR A 21 -1.87 -24.27 -25.22
C THR A 21 -1.56 -23.97 -23.75
N VAL A 22 -2.12 -22.88 -23.23
CA VAL A 22 -2.15 -22.63 -21.80
C VAL A 22 -3.10 -23.67 -21.21
N THR A 23 -2.55 -24.78 -20.73
CA THR A 23 -3.28 -25.66 -19.81
C THR A 23 -3.51 -24.85 -18.56
N THR A 24 -4.73 -24.34 -18.38
CA THR A 24 -5.16 -23.79 -17.08
C THR A 24 -4.94 -24.88 -16.03
N PRO A 25 -4.15 -24.63 -14.98
CA PRO A 25 -4.11 -25.56 -13.88
C PRO A 25 -5.51 -25.63 -13.29
N ALA A 26 -6.11 -26.80 -13.33
CA ALA A 26 -7.37 -27.06 -12.67
C ALA A 26 -7.20 -26.75 -11.17
N ASN A 27 -8.12 -25.95 -10.62
CA ASN A 27 -8.31 -25.70 -9.19
C ASN A 27 -7.19 -24.93 -8.45
N ALA A 28 -6.88 -23.71 -8.89
CA ALA A 28 -6.69 -22.67 -7.88
C ALA A 28 -8.12 -22.30 -7.42
N ALA A 29 -8.52 -22.78 -6.26
CA ALA A 29 -9.75 -22.32 -5.63
C ALA A 29 -9.63 -20.80 -5.55
N THR A 30 -10.50 -20.08 -6.24
CA THR A 30 -10.65 -18.64 -6.08
C THR A 30 -11.10 -18.42 -4.65
N VAL A 31 -10.14 -18.12 -3.77
CA VAL A 31 -10.45 -17.68 -2.41
C VAL A 31 -11.12 -16.33 -2.62
N THR A 32 -12.44 -16.29 -2.47
CA THR A 32 -13.17 -15.02 -2.50
C THR A 32 -12.64 -14.14 -1.37
N ALA A 33 -12.67 -12.81 -1.55
CA ALA A 33 -12.25 -11.87 -0.52
C ALA A 33 -12.97 -12.14 0.82
N GLU A 34 -14.15 -12.70 0.79
CA GLU A 34 -14.94 -13.15 1.92
C GLU A 34 -14.37 -14.39 2.61
N GLN A 35 -13.78 -15.35 1.87
CA GLN A 35 -13.12 -16.53 2.45
C GLN A 35 -11.73 -16.21 3.03
N ALA A 36 -11.01 -15.23 2.48
CA ALA A 36 -9.75 -14.77 3.06
C ALA A 36 -9.97 -14.02 4.39
N ALA A 37 -11.15 -13.44 4.61
CA ALA A 37 -11.54 -12.80 5.86
C ALA A 37 -11.99 -13.81 6.96
N GLY A 38 -12.24 -15.08 6.61
CA GLY A 38 -12.90 -16.05 7.48
C GLY A 38 -12.13 -16.46 8.75
N ASP A 39 -10.82 -16.29 8.80
CA ASP A 39 -9.98 -16.80 9.90
C ASP A 39 -9.23 -15.73 10.70
N ALA A 40 -9.31 -14.45 10.32
CA ALA A 40 -8.71 -13.36 11.07
C ALA A 40 -9.78 -12.45 11.65
N ALA A 41 -9.63 -12.07 12.92
CA ALA A 41 -10.51 -11.06 13.51
C ALA A 41 -10.37 -9.77 12.68
N LEU A 42 -11.50 -9.20 12.27
CA LEU A 42 -11.52 -7.94 11.54
C LEU A 42 -11.07 -6.80 12.45
N GLY A 43 -10.37 -5.83 11.90
CA GLY A 43 -10.05 -4.58 12.58
C GLY A 43 -11.32 -3.80 12.92
N THR A 44 -11.22 -2.89 13.87
CA THR A 44 -12.29 -1.93 14.16
C THR A 44 -11.83 -0.53 13.84
N VAL A 45 -12.68 0.24 13.13
CA VAL A 45 -12.42 1.63 12.78
C VAL A 45 -13.00 2.53 13.87
N LYS A 46 -12.18 3.44 14.39
CA LYS A 46 -12.62 4.46 15.35
C LYS A 46 -12.35 5.84 14.76
N ASN A 47 -13.28 6.75 14.99
CA ASN A 47 -13.06 8.14 14.63
C ASN A 47 -11.78 8.67 15.28
N TRP A 48 -11.07 9.48 14.52
CA TRP A 48 -9.86 10.14 14.97
C TRP A 48 -10.20 11.19 16.03
N ASN A 49 -9.92 10.88 17.28
CA ASN A 49 -9.77 11.87 18.32
C ASN A 49 -8.28 11.94 18.61
N ALA A 50 -7.60 12.88 18.00
CA ALA A 50 -6.14 12.98 17.95
C ALA A 50 -5.48 13.29 19.32
N ASN A 51 -5.89 12.64 20.38
CA ASN A 51 -5.25 12.80 21.67
C ASN A 51 -4.97 11.44 22.32
N PRO A 52 -3.71 11.00 22.39
CA PRO A 52 -2.54 11.69 21.86
C PRO A 52 -2.38 11.50 20.35
N ALA A 53 -1.95 12.57 19.67
CA ALA A 53 -1.59 12.48 18.26
C ALA A 53 -0.43 11.52 18.03
N PRO A 54 -0.36 10.80 16.89
CA PRO A 54 0.79 9.99 16.56
C PRO A 54 2.06 10.83 16.49
N LYS A 55 3.15 10.25 16.98
CA LYS A 55 4.46 10.88 16.96
C LYS A 55 5.34 10.25 15.88
N ALA A 56 6.10 11.08 15.19
CA ALA A 56 7.22 10.59 14.41
C ALA A 56 8.29 10.04 15.34
N ILE A 57 8.74 8.82 15.09
CA ILE A 57 9.75 8.16 15.93
C ILE A 57 11.10 8.87 15.80
N SER A 58 11.38 9.42 14.62
CA SER A 58 12.64 10.12 14.34
C SER A 58 12.84 11.38 15.19
N THR A 59 11.78 12.11 15.48
CA THR A 59 11.83 13.39 16.17
C THR A 59 11.26 13.35 17.60
N GLY A 60 10.34 12.40 17.85
CA GLY A 60 9.55 12.36 19.09
C GLY A 60 8.42 13.40 19.15
N GLU A 61 8.31 14.25 18.13
CA GLU A 61 7.26 15.25 17.97
C GLU A 61 6.02 14.66 17.28
N THR A 62 4.92 15.42 17.26
CA THR A 62 3.74 15.05 16.46
C THR A 62 4.16 14.84 15.01
N ALA A 63 3.74 13.73 14.41
CA ALA A 63 4.04 13.41 13.01
C ALA A 63 3.47 14.49 12.08
N GLU A 64 4.24 14.94 11.10
CA GLU A 64 3.88 16.08 10.22
C GLU A 64 2.58 15.85 9.46
N TRP A 65 2.30 14.61 9.02
CA TRP A 65 1.08 14.28 8.32
C TRP A 65 -0.21 14.58 9.09
N VAL A 66 -0.14 14.67 10.43
CA VAL A 66 -1.29 15.02 11.28
C VAL A 66 -1.80 16.44 10.95
N ASN A 67 -0.92 17.32 10.50
CA ASN A 67 -1.28 18.69 10.10
C ASN A 67 -2.11 18.73 8.81
N GLU A 68 -2.04 17.67 7.99
CA GLU A 68 -2.83 17.55 6.76
C GLU A 68 -4.28 17.09 7.02
N VAL A 69 -4.58 16.64 8.24
CA VAL A 69 -5.90 16.12 8.60
C VAL A 69 -6.86 17.26 8.90
N ASP A 70 -7.79 17.52 8.00
CA ASP A 70 -8.83 18.55 8.14
C ASP A 70 -10.24 17.98 8.43
N GLY A 71 -10.35 16.66 8.49
CA GLY A 71 -11.61 15.93 8.73
C GLY A 71 -12.56 15.88 7.53
N ASN A 72 -12.23 16.54 6.43
CA ASN A 72 -13.03 16.63 5.21
C ASN A 72 -12.31 16.09 3.98
N LYS A 73 -11.24 16.74 3.54
CA LYS A 73 -10.42 16.33 2.38
C LYS A 73 -9.45 15.23 2.77
N VAL A 74 -8.89 15.33 3.97
CA VAL A 74 -8.08 14.30 4.58
C VAL A 74 -8.71 13.95 5.94
N GLN A 75 -9.10 12.71 6.07
CA GLN A 75 -9.64 12.13 7.29
C GLN A 75 -8.60 11.21 7.92
N ALA A 76 -8.69 10.97 9.20
CA ALA A 76 -7.84 10.01 9.87
C ALA A 76 -8.66 9.08 10.77
N TYR A 77 -8.19 7.84 10.87
CA TYR A 77 -8.83 6.80 11.66
C TYR A 77 -7.78 6.02 12.46
N TRP A 78 -8.19 5.55 13.62
CA TRP A 78 -7.51 4.46 14.30
C TRP A 78 -8.14 3.14 13.86
N VAL A 79 -7.35 2.25 13.29
CA VAL A 79 -7.80 0.92 12.92
C VAL A 79 -7.09 -0.10 13.81
N THR A 80 -7.86 -0.83 14.60
CA THR A 80 -7.32 -1.87 15.48
C THR A 80 -6.81 -3.01 14.62
N SER A 81 -5.57 -3.44 14.89
CA SER A 81 -4.99 -4.66 14.36
C SER A 81 -4.98 -5.74 15.44
N PRO A 82 -5.89 -6.71 15.40
CA PRO A 82 -5.89 -7.83 16.35
C PRO A 82 -4.59 -8.62 16.32
N SER A 83 -4.03 -8.89 15.13
CA SER A 83 -2.79 -9.66 14.97
C SER A 83 -1.56 -8.95 15.51
N MET A 84 -1.56 -7.63 15.55
CA MET A 84 -0.48 -6.81 16.10
C MET A 84 -0.77 -6.30 17.53
N GLY A 85 -2.01 -6.48 18.02
CA GLY A 85 -2.43 -6.06 19.37
C GLY A 85 -2.39 -4.55 19.58
N ARG A 86 -2.53 -3.74 18.53
CA ARG A 86 -2.48 -2.28 18.62
C ARG A 86 -3.36 -1.59 17.60
N ASN A 87 -3.60 -0.29 17.82
CA ASN A 87 -4.26 0.56 16.84
C ASN A 87 -3.23 1.14 15.87
N ILE A 88 -3.55 1.10 14.58
CA ILE A 88 -2.75 1.64 13.49
C ILE A 88 -3.40 2.94 13.02
N PRO A 89 -2.68 4.06 12.97
CA PRO A 89 -3.20 5.29 12.40
C PRO A 89 -3.26 5.15 10.87
N VAL A 90 -4.39 5.53 10.31
CA VAL A 90 -4.65 5.45 8.87
C VAL A 90 -5.19 6.78 8.39
N ALA A 91 -4.52 7.40 7.44
CA ALA A 91 -5.04 8.58 6.75
C ALA A 91 -5.87 8.16 5.54
N VAL A 92 -6.90 8.95 5.25
CA VAL A 92 -7.85 8.66 4.16
C VAL A 92 -8.16 9.92 3.40
N ILE A 93 -8.10 9.84 2.07
CA ILE A 93 -8.66 10.83 1.17
C ILE A 93 -9.94 10.21 0.59
N PRO A 94 -11.14 10.66 1.04
CA PRO A 94 -12.39 10.08 0.57
C PRO A 94 -12.66 10.43 -0.90
N ALA A 95 -13.29 9.52 -1.62
CA ALA A 95 -13.61 9.68 -3.03
C ALA A 95 -14.51 10.90 -3.28
N ARG A 96 -14.10 11.78 -4.20
CA ARG A 96 -14.89 12.93 -4.66
C ARG A 96 -14.81 13.03 -6.18
N ASN A 97 -15.89 13.54 -6.78
CA ASN A 97 -15.94 13.85 -8.21
C ASN A 97 -15.33 15.26 -8.49
N GLU A 98 -15.26 15.64 -9.76
CA GLU A 98 -14.76 16.94 -10.20
C GLU A 98 -15.51 18.14 -9.59
N ALA A 99 -16.76 17.97 -9.19
CA ALA A 99 -17.54 18.97 -8.47
C ALA A 99 -17.27 18.97 -6.94
N GLY A 100 -16.32 18.16 -6.46
CA GLY A 100 -15.98 18.02 -5.04
C GLY A 100 -17.04 17.26 -4.20
N GLN A 101 -18.01 16.63 -4.84
CA GLN A 101 -19.07 15.89 -4.14
C GLN A 101 -18.59 14.47 -3.81
N PRO A 102 -18.99 13.90 -2.65
CA PRO A 102 -18.69 12.53 -2.28
C PRO A 102 -19.19 11.52 -3.32
N VAL A 103 -18.37 10.51 -3.62
CA VAL A 103 -18.71 9.39 -4.52
C VAL A 103 -18.93 8.14 -3.67
N GLN A 104 -20.10 7.52 -3.80
CA GLN A 104 -20.42 6.23 -3.18
C GLN A 104 -20.01 5.08 -4.11
N ASN A 105 -19.77 3.89 -3.55
CA ASN A 105 -19.31 2.72 -4.27
C ASN A 105 -18.05 3.00 -5.12
N ALA A 106 -17.14 3.82 -4.58
CA ALA A 106 -15.86 4.13 -5.20
C ALA A 106 -14.83 3.03 -4.91
N PRO A 107 -13.91 2.76 -5.85
CA PRO A 107 -12.78 1.86 -5.58
C PRO A 107 -11.83 2.45 -4.54
N THR A 108 -10.99 1.59 -3.96
CA THR A 108 -10.01 1.99 -2.94
C THR A 108 -8.58 1.74 -3.42
N ILE A 109 -7.73 2.75 -3.28
CA ILE A 109 -6.29 2.65 -3.50
C ILE A 109 -5.59 2.65 -2.14
N TYR A 110 -4.82 1.59 -1.87
CA TYR A 110 -3.94 1.50 -0.71
C TYR A 110 -2.55 2.03 -1.09
N LEU A 111 -2.15 3.16 -0.53
CA LEU A 111 -0.82 3.74 -0.72
C LEU A 111 0.09 3.34 0.44
N LEU A 112 1.15 2.61 0.15
CA LEU A 112 2.13 2.19 1.14
C LEU A 112 3.35 3.11 1.13
N ASN A 113 3.75 3.55 2.31
CA ASN A 113 4.89 4.44 2.48
C ASN A 113 6.23 3.72 2.27
N GLY A 114 7.28 4.48 1.93
CA GLY A 114 8.65 3.98 1.82
C GLY A 114 9.25 3.53 3.15
N ALA A 115 10.55 3.29 3.19
CA ALA A 115 11.21 2.68 4.34
C ALA A 115 11.01 3.42 5.66
N GLY A 116 11.17 4.75 5.67
CA GLY A 116 10.98 5.56 6.89
C GLY A 116 9.54 5.87 7.22
N GLY A 117 8.70 5.95 6.19
CA GLY A 117 7.29 6.24 6.30
C GLY A 117 6.97 7.49 7.12
N ALA A 118 5.73 7.58 7.57
CA ALA A 118 5.26 8.65 8.43
C ALA A 118 5.98 8.72 9.79
N GLU A 119 6.58 7.62 10.21
CA GLU A 119 7.37 7.54 11.43
C GLU A 119 8.72 8.29 11.32
N GLN A 120 9.11 8.68 10.10
CA GLN A 120 10.23 9.58 9.81
C GLN A 120 9.80 10.86 9.07
N ASN A 121 8.53 11.21 9.13
CA ASN A 121 7.94 12.33 8.37
C ASN A 121 8.28 12.23 6.87
N ASN A 122 8.18 11.05 6.28
CA ASN A 122 8.47 10.79 4.87
C ASN A 122 7.37 9.89 4.29
N ASP A 123 6.23 10.47 4.04
CA ASP A 123 5.01 9.80 3.63
C ASP A 123 4.33 10.47 2.43
N TRP A 124 3.31 9.81 1.90
CA TRP A 124 2.57 10.27 0.74
C TRP A 124 1.84 11.61 0.95
N LEU A 125 1.40 11.93 2.16
CA LEU A 125 0.70 13.20 2.42
C LEU A 125 1.67 14.37 2.52
N THR A 126 2.78 14.18 3.24
CA THR A 126 3.74 15.25 3.54
C THR A 126 4.62 15.60 2.33
N TYR A 127 5.04 14.60 1.54
CA TYR A 127 6.04 14.79 0.47
C TYR A 127 5.49 14.75 -0.96
N ALA A 128 4.23 14.42 -1.13
CA ALA A 128 3.59 14.42 -2.44
C ALA A 128 2.26 15.20 -2.37
N ASP A 129 1.88 15.85 -3.44
CA ASP A 129 0.57 16.51 -3.55
C ASP A 129 -0.59 15.50 -3.65
N THR A 130 -0.55 14.44 -2.79
CA THR A 130 -1.44 13.29 -2.88
C THR A 130 -2.90 13.71 -2.73
N GLN A 131 -3.21 14.55 -1.73
CA GLN A 131 -4.57 15.05 -1.53
C GLN A 131 -5.07 15.83 -2.75
N LYS A 132 -4.25 16.71 -3.29
CA LYS A 132 -4.58 17.53 -4.46
C LYS A 132 -4.74 16.67 -5.71
N PHE A 133 -3.88 15.67 -5.90
CA PHE A 133 -3.94 14.77 -7.05
C PHE A 133 -5.22 13.94 -7.05
N PHE A 134 -5.63 13.42 -5.90
CA PHE A 134 -6.80 12.55 -5.80
C PHE A 134 -8.12 13.29 -5.51
N ALA A 135 -8.09 14.61 -5.37
CA ALA A 135 -9.23 15.41 -4.94
C ALA A 135 -10.51 15.27 -5.80
N ASP A 136 -10.37 14.85 -7.05
CA ASP A 136 -11.44 14.77 -8.06
C ASP A 136 -11.49 13.45 -8.83
N LYS A 137 -10.71 12.45 -8.41
CA LYS A 137 -10.55 11.19 -9.18
C LYS A 137 -11.62 10.15 -8.91
N GLY A 138 -12.54 10.39 -7.99
CA GLY A 138 -13.62 9.44 -7.67
C GLY A 138 -13.12 8.13 -7.06
N VAL A 139 -11.98 8.16 -6.38
CA VAL A 139 -11.40 6.99 -5.72
C VAL A 139 -11.10 7.30 -4.26
N ASN A 140 -11.29 6.33 -3.37
CA ASN A 140 -10.81 6.41 -2.00
C ASN A 140 -9.31 6.11 -1.95
N VAL A 141 -8.56 6.87 -1.15
CA VAL A 141 -7.16 6.59 -0.89
C VAL A 141 -6.97 6.29 0.58
N VAL A 142 -6.36 5.16 0.89
CA VAL A 142 -6.12 4.68 2.26
C VAL A 142 -4.62 4.53 2.45
N ILE A 143 -4.07 5.22 3.44
CA ILE A 143 -2.64 5.31 3.71
C ILE A 143 -2.37 4.87 5.15
N PRO A 144 -1.85 3.66 5.39
CA PRO A 144 -1.35 3.28 6.71
C PRO A 144 -0.17 4.17 7.11
N MET A 145 -0.26 4.80 8.27
CA MET A 145 0.73 5.77 8.74
C MET A 145 1.73 5.19 9.75
N GLU A 146 1.86 3.87 9.74
CA GLU A 146 2.90 3.06 10.40
C GLU A 146 3.46 2.03 9.43
N GLY A 147 4.48 1.29 9.86
CA GLY A 147 5.10 0.21 9.09
C GLY A 147 6.48 0.54 8.56
N ALA A 148 7.14 1.57 9.11
CA ALA A 148 8.51 1.90 8.74
C ALA A 148 9.42 0.67 8.83
N PHE A 149 10.23 0.47 7.80
CA PHE A 149 11.22 -0.61 7.65
C PHE A 149 10.68 -2.05 7.69
N SER A 150 9.36 -2.25 7.70
CA SER A 150 8.72 -3.57 7.90
C SER A 150 8.59 -4.40 6.62
N TYR A 151 8.76 -3.81 5.44
CA TYR A 151 8.39 -4.40 4.14
C TYR A 151 6.90 -4.79 4.05
N TYR A 152 6.07 -4.31 4.98
CA TYR A 152 4.64 -4.64 5.02
C TYR A 152 4.36 -6.14 4.89
N THR A 153 5.19 -6.97 5.57
CA THR A 153 5.05 -8.43 5.59
C THR A 153 4.84 -8.94 7.01
N ASP A 154 4.43 -10.20 7.15
CA ASP A 154 4.27 -10.86 8.44
C ASP A 154 5.61 -11.44 8.90
N TRP A 155 6.17 -10.87 9.96
CA TRP A 155 7.42 -11.34 10.52
C TRP A 155 7.22 -12.58 11.38
N LEU A 156 8.18 -13.51 11.32
CA LEU A 156 8.17 -14.72 12.13
C LEU A 156 8.42 -14.45 13.61
N ASN A 157 9.31 -13.51 13.91
CA ASN A 157 9.67 -13.13 15.26
C ASN A 157 9.24 -11.69 15.55
N THR A 158 8.97 -11.40 16.81
CA THR A 158 8.70 -10.05 17.29
C THR A 158 10.02 -9.33 17.55
N PRO A 159 10.39 -8.33 16.76
CA PRO A 159 11.62 -7.59 16.99
C PRO A 159 11.49 -6.65 18.20
N LYS A 160 12.63 -6.29 18.77
CA LYS A 160 12.72 -5.28 19.85
C LYS A 160 13.65 -4.17 19.38
N ALA A 161 13.10 -3.21 18.65
CA ALA A 161 13.87 -2.10 18.13
C ALA A 161 13.00 -0.84 17.97
N GLN A 162 13.65 0.30 17.76
CA GLN A 162 13.02 1.63 17.80
C GLN A 162 11.74 1.74 16.93
N TYR A 163 11.80 1.25 15.67
CA TYR A 163 10.68 1.34 14.72
C TYR A 163 9.77 0.10 14.76
N PHE A 164 10.12 -0.94 15.50
CA PHE A 164 9.35 -2.18 15.54
C PHE A 164 8.63 -2.34 16.87
N ARG A 165 7.39 -1.87 16.92
CA ARG A 165 6.57 -1.87 18.13
C ARG A 165 5.76 -3.15 18.22
N GLY A 166 6.34 -4.21 18.80
CA GLY A 166 5.65 -5.49 18.96
C GLY A 166 5.57 -6.31 17.65
N PRO A 167 4.60 -7.22 17.54
CA PRO A 167 4.44 -8.06 16.35
C PRO A 167 4.31 -7.24 15.08
N GLN A 168 4.94 -7.70 14.00
CA GLN A 168 4.86 -7.11 12.68
C GLN A 168 4.04 -8.04 11.78
N LYS A 169 2.72 -7.81 11.70
CA LYS A 169 1.76 -8.63 10.95
C LYS A 169 1.07 -7.78 9.86
N TRP A 170 1.90 -7.11 9.06
CA TRP A 170 1.44 -6.15 8.08
C TRP A 170 0.70 -6.74 6.90
N GLU A 171 1.11 -7.93 6.44
CA GLU A 171 0.38 -8.66 5.40
C GLU A 171 -1.03 -9.01 5.88
N THR A 172 -1.14 -9.56 7.10
CA THR A 172 -2.43 -9.84 7.73
C THR A 172 -3.26 -8.58 7.89
N PHE A 173 -2.66 -7.48 8.37
CA PHE A 173 -3.36 -6.21 8.52
C PHE A 173 -3.92 -5.68 7.20
N LEU A 174 -3.08 -5.60 6.16
CA LEU A 174 -3.43 -5.01 4.86
C LEU A 174 -4.41 -5.86 4.04
N THR A 175 -4.51 -7.16 4.31
CA THR A 175 -5.31 -8.06 3.48
C THR A 175 -6.52 -8.65 4.20
N LYS A 176 -6.53 -8.63 5.53
CA LYS A 176 -7.61 -9.25 6.33
C LYS A 176 -8.25 -8.30 7.34
N GLU A 177 -7.46 -7.44 8.00
CA GLU A 177 -7.96 -6.64 9.13
C GLU A 177 -8.43 -5.24 8.70
N LEU A 178 -7.68 -4.55 7.84
CA LEU A 178 -7.96 -3.18 7.41
C LEU A 178 -9.07 -3.06 6.36
N PRO A 179 -9.08 -3.84 5.25
CA PRO A 179 -9.94 -3.53 4.10
C PRO A 179 -11.43 -3.55 4.43
N GLY A 180 -11.95 -4.64 4.98
CA GLY A 180 -13.38 -4.74 5.26
C GLY A 180 -13.93 -3.58 6.08
N PRO A 181 -13.38 -3.30 7.27
CA PRO A 181 -13.86 -2.21 8.11
C PRO A 181 -13.70 -0.82 7.51
N ILE A 182 -12.56 -0.52 6.85
CA ILE A 182 -12.33 0.82 6.31
C ILE A 182 -13.17 1.07 5.05
N GLU A 183 -13.30 0.08 4.17
CA GLU A 183 -14.13 0.17 2.97
C GLU A 183 -15.63 0.34 3.34
N LYS A 184 -16.08 -0.38 4.35
CA LYS A 184 -17.43 -0.19 4.89
C LYS A 184 -17.64 1.23 5.43
N GLN A 185 -16.66 1.77 6.15
CA GLN A 185 -16.68 3.14 6.68
C GLN A 185 -16.77 4.18 5.55
N LEU A 186 -16.12 3.91 4.41
CA LEU A 186 -16.08 4.81 3.25
C LEU A 186 -17.24 4.61 2.26
N GLY A 187 -18.07 3.59 2.45
CA GLY A 187 -19.08 3.19 1.45
C GLY A 187 -18.44 2.80 0.11
N ALA A 188 -17.25 2.19 0.17
CA ALA A 188 -16.49 1.77 -0.99
C ALA A 188 -17.05 0.47 -1.60
N ASP A 189 -16.70 0.20 -2.85
CA ASP A 189 -16.92 -1.12 -3.47
C ASP A 189 -15.72 -2.07 -3.16
N SER A 190 -15.73 -3.24 -3.79
CA SER A 190 -14.69 -4.26 -3.56
C SER A 190 -13.47 -4.11 -4.47
N ARG A 191 -13.42 -3.11 -5.35
CA ARG A 191 -12.28 -2.89 -6.27
C ARG A 191 -11.13 -2.25 -5.50
N ARG A 192 -9.96 -2.90 -5.56
CA ARG A 192 -8.79 -2.51 -4.79
C ARG A 192 -7.57 -2.35 -5.68
N ALA A 193 -6.80 -1.30 -5.44
CA ALA A 193 -5.46 -1.16 -5.97
C ALA A 193 -4.45 -1.01 -4.83
N ILE A 194 -3.23 -1.49 -5.05
CA ILE A 194 -2.12 -1.30 -4.13
C ILE A 194 -0.98 -0.57 -4.83
N VAL A 195 -0.45 0.44 -4.19
CA VAL A 195 0.65 1.26 -4.73
C VAL A 195 1.70 1.42 -3.64
N GLY A 196 2.96 1.28 -4.02
CA GLY A 196 4.06 1.49 -3.09
C GLY A 196 5.29 2.08 -3.78
N PHE A 197 6.16 2.69 -2.99
CA PHE A 197 7.44 3.20 -3.48
C PHE A 197 8.61 2.74 -2.62
N SER A 198 9.78 2.59 -3.24
CA SER A 198 11.00 2.15 -2.55
C SER A 198 10.78 0.79 -1.87
N MET A 199 10.92 0.70 -0.55
CA MET A 199 10.63 -0.50 0.25
C MET A 199 9.24 -1.08 -0.07
N SER A 200 8.21 -0.27 0.02
CA SER A 200 6.83 -0.73 -0.21
C SER A 200 6.51 -0.96 -1.69
N GLY A 201 7.29 -0.44 -2.62
CA GLY A 201 7.21 -0.82 -4.02
C GLY A 201 7.45 -2.32 -4.20
N THR A 202 8.37 -2.91 -3.43
CA THR A 202 8.56 -4.37 -3.36
C THR A 202 7.30 -5.04 -2.78
N SER A 203 6.76 -4.51 -1.69
CA SER A 203 5.56 -5.07 -1.04
C SER A 203 4.34 -5.04 -1.94
N ALA A 204 4.15 -3.95 -2.71
CA ALA A 204 3.05 -3.81 -3.67
C ALA A 204 3.12 -4.83 -4.82
N LEU A 205 4.29 -5.37 -5.14
CA LEU A 205 4.44 -6.48 -6.09
C LEU A 205 4.22 -7.84 -5.43
N VAL A 206 4.63 -8.00 -4.17
CA VAL A 206 4.56 -9.30 -3.46
C VAL A 206 3.15 -9.61 -2.97
N LEU A 207 2.44 -8.64 -2.37
CA LEU A 207 1.12 -8.90 -1.77
C LEU A 207 0.09 -9.46 -2.76
N PRO A 208 -0.06 -8.95 -4.00
CA PRO A 208 -0.98 -9.54 -4.98
C PRO A 208 -0.64 -10.96 -5.37
N THR A 209 0.63 -11.37 -5.32
CA THR A 209 1.02 -12.76 -5.63
C THR A 209 0.66 -13.73 -4.52
N LYS A 210 0.59 -13.27 -3.28
CA LYS A 210 0.21 -14.08 -2.12
C LYS A 210 -1.29 -14.31 -2.02
N ILE A 211 -2.09 -13.33 -2.46
CA ILE A 211 -3.56 -13.39 -2.42
C ILE A 211 -4.10 -13.00 -3.81
N PRO A 212 -4.04 -13.93 -4.77
CA PRO A 212 -4.53 -13.68 -6.11
C PRO A 212 -6.00 -13.25 -6.14
N GLY A 213 -6.30 -12.20 -6.90
CA GLY A 213 -7.66 -11.66 -7.03
C GLY A 213 -8.11 -10.75 -5.89
N PHE A 214 -7.27 -10.48 -4.90
CA PHE A 214 -7.59 -9.53 -3.83
C PHE A 214 -7.40 -8.07 -4.25
N TYR A 215 -6.36 -7.78 -5.03
CA TYR A 215 -6.11 -6.49 -5.65
C TYR A 215 -6.35 -6.60 -7.17
N ASP A 216 -7.12 -5.67 -7.73
CA ASP A 216 -7.39 -5.57 -9.17
C ASP A 216 -6.22 -4.92 -9.93
N ALA A 217 -5.45 -4.08 -9.24
CA ALA A 217 -4.29 -3.41 -9.80
C ALA A 217 -3.17 -3.23 -8.76
N ALA A 218 -1.93 -3.22 -9.25
CA ALA A 218 -0.76 -2.94 -8.45
C ALA A 218 0.20 -2.01 -9.19
N ALA A 219 0.81 -1.05 -8.47
CA ALA A 219 1.87 -0.21 -8.99
C ALA A 219 3.05 -0.15 -8.04
N SER A 220 4.25 -0.19 -8.60
CA SER A 220 5.50 -0.16 -7.86
C SER A 220 6.42 0.92 -8.40
N PHE A 221 6.79 1.85 -7.54
CA PHE A 221 7.79 2.87 -7.85
C PHE A 221 9.11 2.51 -7.16
N SER A 222 10.12 2.18 -7.95
CA SER A 222 11.48 1.83 -7.46
C SER A 222 11.51 0.66 -6.47
N GLY A 223 10.56 -0.29 -6.58
CA GLY A 223 10.59 -1.54 -5.82
C GLY A 223 11.43 -2.62 -6.50
N CYS A 224 11.84 -3.64 -5.75
CA CYS A 224 12.55 -4.81 -6.26
C CYS A 224 11.56 -5.93 -6.57
N ALA A 225 11.46 -6.35 -7.83
CA ALA A 225 10.57 -7.45 -8.24
C ALA A 225 11.08 -8.84 -7.78
N ALA A 226 12.39 -8.99 -7.55
CA ALA A 226 13.00 -10.24 -7.11
C ALA A 226 13.83 -10.01 -5.85
N THR A 227 13.40 -10.56 -4.71
CA THR A 227 14.09 -10.39 -3.42
C THR A 227 14.99 -11.56 -3.05
N SER A 228 14.97 -12.65 -3.82
CA SER A 228 15.77 -13.86 -3.57
C SER A 228 17.20 -13.81 -4.14
N THR A 229 17.50 -12.85 -5.02
CA THR A 229 18.85 -12.68 -5.55
C THR A 229 19.73 -11.89 -4.59
N TRP A 230 21.05 -12.02 -4.70
CA TRP A 230 22.01 -11.48 -3.72
C TRP A 230 21.84 -9.98 -3.45
N ALA A 231 21.72 -9.16 -4.47
CA ALA A 231 21.68 -7.70 -4.29
C ALA A 231 20.36 -7.24 -3.62
N PRO A 232 19.16 -7.55 -4.14
CA PRO A 232 17.91 -7.17 -3.47
C PRO A 232 17.73 -7.78 -2.08
N TYR A 233 18.23 -9.00 -1.85
CA TYR A 233 18.23 -9.60 -0.51
C TYR A 233 19.04 -8.74 0.48
N ASN A 234 20.23 -8.29 0.09
CA ASN A 234 21.05 -7.44 0.95
C ASN A 234 20.43 -6.04 1.10
N PHE A 235 19.81 -5.48 0.07
CA PHE A 235 19.08 -4.21 0.21
C PHE A 235 17.93 -4.32 1.21
N ALA A 236 17.18 -5.43 1.19
CA ALA A 236 16.13 -5.68 2.17
C ALA A 236 16.70 -5.75 3.60
N ARG A 237 17.79 -6.47 3.81
CA ARG A 237 18.49 -6.53 5.11
C ARG A 237 18.95 -5.16 5.58
N LEU A 238 19.58 -4.39 4.72
CA LEU A 238 20.06 -3.04 5.05
C LEU A 238 18.90 -2.11 5.43
N THR A 239 17.78 -2.21 4.72
CA THR A 239 16.57 -1.44 5.04
C THR A 239 16.04 -1.81 6.43
N VAL A 240 15.89 -3.10 6.73
CA VAL A 240 15.43 -3.56 8.04
C VAL A 240 16.40 -3.17 9.15
N ASN A 241 17.71 -3.30 8.92
CA ASN A 241 18.74 -2.92 9.90
C ASN A 241 18.70 -1.43 10.24
N ARG A 242 18.38 -0.57 9.28
CA ARG A 242 18.16 0.87 9.55
C ARG A 242 17.01 1.10 10.53
N GLY A 243 15.93 0.33 10.43
CA GLY A 243 14.82 0.39 11.36
C GLY A 243 15.13 -0.19 12.74
N ALA A 244 16.07 -1.13 12.80
CA ALA A 244 16.52 -1.70 14.07
C ALA A 244 17.46 -0.77 14.87
N GLY A 245 18.05 0.24 14.22
CA GLY A 245 19.08 1.08 14.81
C GLY A 245 20.44 0.35 14.91
N ALA A 246 21.45 1.02 15.47
CA ALA A 246 22.80 0.46 15.61
C ALA A 246 22.89 -0.81 16.46
N ALA A 247 21.85 -1.14 17.22
CA ALA A 247 21.80 -2.31 18.09
C ALA A 247 21.14 -3.55 17.42
N GLY A 248 20.69 -3.42 16.18
CA GLY A 248 19.94 -4.47 15.47
C GLY A 248 20.68 -5.12 14.31
N ALA A 249 21.99 -4.86 14.19
CA ALA A 249 22.84 -5.43 13.15
C ALA A 249 23.31 -6.85 13.51
#